data_0a319cc1a8002c97fd999ff307c03c47
#
_entry.id   0a319cc1a8002c97fd999ff307c03c47
#
_cell.length_a   1.000
_cell.length_b   1.000
_cell.length_c   1.000
_cell.angle_alpha   90.00
_cell.angle_beta   90.00
_cell.angle_gamma   90.00
#
_symmetry.space_group_name_H-M   'P 1'
#
loop_
_entity.id
_entity.type
_entity.pdbx_description
1 polymer ?
#
loop_
_entity_poly.entity_id
_entity_poly.type
_entity_poly.pdbx_seq_one_letter_code
_entity_poly.pdbx_strand_id
1 'polypeptide(L)'
;MKRRLFLKESTTLVTGLGLSSVSCNTRSENKFKNSFDVSVTVNEERVSIFSNAIKSPVKIVHIADTHLFMDDKRGEKYKEFSDRMARAYNQTSHFKTRKKTSPRESFEKTLMHAKEEEADLIALVGDIFSFPSELAIEWVVSKLKEIDIPYVYVSGNHDWHYEGMEGSMDSLRKTWINKRLLPLYQNNDPLMAAYDIKGIRFLAIDNSTYEINKDQLEFFSNQVETGLPLVLLVHIPMYAPGKSISYGCGNPNWSAKTDRNYNLERRPRWPNEGHTKTTFEFHKKVFEAPNLLGIFTGHIHRNSIDIVKGKPQVVSDDNSCGGFLDISFLPNEINQKES
;
A
#
# COMPACT_ATOMS: atom_id res chain seq x y z
N MET A 1 -30.66 24.09 41.47
CA MET A 1 -31.93 24.74 41.15
C MET A 1 -32.31 24.36 39.74
N LYS A 2 -33.18 23.37 39.54
CA LYS A 2 -34.63 23.43 39.23
C LYS A 2 -34.90 24.24 37.94
N ARG A 3 -35.27 23.49 36.87
CA ARG A 3 -36.60 23.29 36.22
C ARG A 3 -36.82 24.24 35.05
N ARG A 4 -37.55 24.00 33.96
CA ARG A 4 -38.66 23.05 33.65
C ARG A 4 -38.87 22.98 32.13
N LEU A 5 -39.41 21.86 31.67
CA LEU A 5 -40.16 21.59 30.42
C LEU A 5 -41.15 22.67 30.01
N PHE A 6 -41.39 22.80 28.70
CA PHE A 6 -42.69 23.11 28.16
C PHE A 6 -42.97 22.36 26.85
N LEU A 7 -43.87 21.39 26.93
CA LEU A 7 -44.61 20.83 25.81
C LEU A 7 -45.69 21.82 25.39
N LYS A 8 -45.95 22.01 24.11
CA LYS A 8 -47.21 22.49 23.59
C LYS A 8 -47.60 21.68 22.36
N GLU A 9 -48.61 20.89 22.52
CA GLU A 9 -49.41 20.28 21.49
C GLU A 9 -50.19 21.37 20.73
N SER A 10 -50.34 21.19 19.43
CA SER A 10 -51.41 21.83 18.67
C SER A 10 -51.86 20.89 17.56
N THR A 11 -53.03 20.37 17.79
CA THR A 11 -53.86 19.65 16.85
C THR A 11 -54.47 20.59 15.85
N THR A 12 -54.41 20.30 14.53
CA THR A 12 -55.37 20.85 13.57
C THR A 12 -55.55 19.93 12.35
N LEU A 13 -56.69 19.40 12.29
CA LEU A 13 -57.65 19.06 11.23
C LEU A 13 -57.13 18.67 9.84
N VAL A 14 -57.62 17.52 9.47
CA VAL A 14 -57.70 16.90 8.15
C VAL A 14 -58.69 17.64 7.24
N THR A 15 -58.29 17.94 6.00
CA THR A 15 -59.17 17.92 4.86
C THR A 15 -58.46 17.25 3.71
N GLY A 16 -59.01 16.15 3.26
CA GLY A 16 -58.50 15.39 2.12
C GLY A 16 -58.88 16.02 0.80
N LEU A 17 -58.00 15.86 -0.15
CA LEU A 17 -58.32 15.82 -1.58
C LEU A 17 -57.33 14.99 -2.33
N GLY A 18 -57.84 14.16 -3.18
CA GLY A 18 -57.33 13.01 -3.90
C GLY A 18 -55.97 13.11 -4.59
N LEU A 19 -55.20 12.06 -4.42
CA LEU A 19 -54.77 11.05 -5.36
C LEU A 19 -54.25 11.51 -6.73
N SER A 20 -52.97 11.40 -6.87
CA SER A 20 -52.42 10.62 -7.97
C SER A 20 -51.06 10.06 -7.49
N SER A 21 -51.04 8.75 -7.25
CA SER A 21 -49.85 7.97 -6.95
C SER A 21 -48.97 7.91 -8.19
N VAL A 22 -48.01 8.82 -8.32
CA VAL A 22 -46.86 8.62 -9.17
C VAL A 22 -45.88 7.79 -8.32
N SER A 23 -45.96 6.48 -8.51
CA SER A 23 -44.97 5.57 -8.05
C SER A 23 -43.65 5.86 -8.77
N CYS A 24 -42.86 6.76 -8.22
CA CYS A 24 -41.49 6.95 -8.64
C CYS A 24 -40.68 5.82 -8.01
N ASN A 25 -40.70 4.66 -8.64
CA ASN A 25 -39.87 3.53 -8.33
C ASN A 25 -38.43 3.85 -8.75
N THR A 26 -37.76 4.78 -8.08
CA THR A 26 -36.31 4.88 -8.10
C THR A 26 -35.82 3.81 -7.11
N ARG A 27 -35.84 2.55 -7.54
CA ARG A 27 -34.88 1.59 -7.07
C ARG A 27 -33.50 2.13 -7.46
N SER A 28 -32.85 2.89 -6.60
CA SER A 28 -31.42 2.86 -6.48
C SER A 28 -31.10 1.42 -6.10
N GLU A 29 -30.80 0.59 -7.09
CA GLU A 29 -30.28 -0.73 -6.85
C GLU A 29 -29.03 -0.53 -6.00
N ASN A 30 -29.12 -0.95 -4.75
CA ASN A 30 -28.01 -1.09 -3.83
C ASN A 30 -26.99 -2.03 -4.47
N LYS A 31 -26.06 -1.48 -5.28
CA LYS A 31 -24.90 -2.20 -5.81
C LYS A 31 -23.93 -2.70 -4.74
N PHE A 32 -24.25 -2.51 -3.46
CA PHE A 32 -23.42 -2.89 -2.30
C PHE A 32 -23.89 -4.15 -1.58
N LYS A 33 -24.63 -5.04 -2.24
CA LYS A 33 -25.17 -6.24 -1.58
C LYS A 33 -24.15 -7.29 -1.16
N ASN A 34 -22.84 -7.15 -1.45
CA ASN A 34 -21.81 -8.13 -1.11
C ASN A 34 -20.47 -7.48 -0.67
N SER A 35 -20.50 -6.53 0.24
CA SER A 35 -19.26 -6.13 0.92
C SER A 35 -18.83 -7.25 1.87
N PHE A 36 -17.56 -7.63 1.83
CA PHE A 36 -17.02 -8.59 2.80
C PHE A 36 -16.97 -7.96 4.19
N ASP A 37 -17.35 -8.76 5.18
CA ASP A 37 -17.09 -8.40 6.56
C ASP A 37 -15.58 -8.56 6.79
N VAL A 38 -14.94 -7.47 7.22
CA VAL A 38 -13.51 -7.43 7.50
C VAL A 38 -13.33 -6.91 8.92
N SER A 39 -12.64 -7.68 9.75
CA SER A 39 -12.13 -7.22 11.02
C SER A 39 -10.62 -7.35 11.05
N VAL A 40 -9.96 -6.47 11.79
CA VAL A 40 -8.51 -6.40 11.90
C VAL A 40 -8.07 -6.35 13.34
N THR A 41 -7.05 -7.12 13.66
CA THR A 41 -6.31 -6.99 14.92
C THR A 41 -4.85 -6.69 14.62
N VAL A 42 -4.26 -5.80 15.39
CA VAL A 42 -2.85 -5.42 15.27
C VAL A 42 -2.18 -5.55 16.64
N ASN A 43 -1.09 -6.27 16.67
CA ASN A 43 -0.23 -6.41 17.86
C ASN A 43 1.22 -6.28 17.41
N GLU A 44 1.77 -5.08 17.55
CA GLU A 44 3.09 -4.70 17.05
C GLU A 44 3.22 -4.94 15.53
N GLU A 45 4.14 -5.80 15.06
CA GLU A 45 4.30 -6.18 13.65
C GLU A 45 3.28 -7.20 13.16
N ARG A 46 2.51 -7.82 14.06
CA ARG A 46 1.52 -8.85 13.69
C ARG A 46 0.18 -8.23 13.36
N VAL A 47 -0.31 -8.54 12.17
CA VAL A 47 -1.60 -8.08 11.67
C VAL A 47 -2.45 -9.29 11.32
N SER A 48 -3.65 -9.40 11.88
CA SER A 48 -4.60 -10.45 11.49
C SER A 48 -5.84 -9.82 10.87
N ILE A 49 -6.15 -10.25 9.66
CA ILE A 49 -7.35 -9.87 8.90
C ILE A 49 -8.31 -11.05 8.92
N PHE A 50 -9.48 -10.84 9.46
CA PHE A 50 -10.54 -11.84 9.49
C PHE A 50 -11.64 -11.46 8.49
N SER A 51 -12.11 -12.43 7.70
CA SER A 51 -13.23 -12.21 6.78
C SER A 51 -13.96 -13.51 6.45
N ASN A 52 -15.26 -13.40 6.21
CA ASN A 52 -16.10 -14.50 5.69
C ASN A 52 -15.72 -14.89 4.23
N ALA A 53 -14.99 -14.04 3.52
CA ALA A 53 -14.51 -14.32 2.17
C ALA A 53 -13.29 -15.24 2.14
N ILE A 54 -12.55 -15.35 3.25
CA ILE A 54 -11.34 -16.16 3.37
C ILE A 54 -11.76 -17.61 3.67
N LYS A 55 -11.25 -18.57 2.89
CA LYS A 55 -11.61 -20.00 3.02
C LYS A 55 -10.54 -20.82 3.74
N SER A 56 -9.29 -20.39 3.64
CA SER A 56 -8.16 -21.04 4.32
C SER A 56 -7.17 -19.98 4.79
N PRO A 57 -6.45 -20.23 5.88
CA PRO A 57 -5.43 -19.30 6.35
C PRO A 57 -4.36 -19.01 5.28
N VAL A 58 -3.96 -17.75 5.19
CA VAL A 58 -2.83 -17.29 4.36
C VAL A 58 -1.92 -16.44 5.24
N LYS A 59 -0.63 -16.75 5.26
CA LYS A 59 0.40 -15.98 5.94
C LYS A 59 1.29 -15.26 4.94
N ILE A 60 1.52 -13.98 5.13
CA ILE A 60 2.49 -13.24 4.34
C ILE A 60 3.44 -12.45 5.23
N VAL A 61 4.68 -12.31 4.79
CA VAL A 61 5.64 -11.38 5.39
C VAL A 61 5.81 -10.19 4.45
N HIS A 62 5.48 -9.00 4.95
CA HIS A 62 5.55 -7.74 4.22
C HIS A 62 6.84 -7.00 4.60
N ILE A 63 7.61 -6.64 3.60
CA ILE A 63 8.89 -5.94 3.71
C ILE A 63 8.82 -4.65 2.88
N ALA A 64 9.10 -3.51 3.48
CA ALA A 64 9.26 -2.25 2.78
C ALA A 64 10.42 -1.45 3.39
N ASP A 65 10.92 -0.46 2.64
CA ASP A 65 11.90 0.50 3.13
C ASP A 65 13.18 -0.15 3.68
N THR A 66 13.71 -1.14 2.96
CA THR A 66 15.00 -1.78 3.31
C THR A 66 16.18 -0.87 2.99
N HIS A 67 16.10 -0.10 1.89
CA HIS A 67 17.11 0.84 1.46
C HIS A 67 18.51 0.25 1.32
N LEU A 68 18.62 -0.90 0.65
CA LEU A 68 19.92 -1.49 0.33
C LEU A 68 20.73 -0.54 -0.56
N PHE A 69 21.99 -0.34 -0.21
CA PHE A 69 22.89 0.61 -0.89
C PHE A 69 24.22 -0.01 -1.31
N MET A 70 24.32 -1.35 -1.32
CA MET A 70 25.51 -2.05 -1.85
C MET A 70 25.69 -1.69 -3.32
N ASP A 71 26.92 -1.42 -3.75
CA ASP A 71 27.24 -1.12 -5.14
C ASP A 71 28.61 -1.67 -5.49
N ASP A 72 28.92 -1.71 -6.80
CA ASP A 72 30.21 -2.16 -7.33
C ASP A 72 30.71 -1.24 -8.47
N LYS A 73 31.75 -1.69 -9.19
CA LYS A 73 32.34 -0.91 -10.28
C LYS A 73 31.35 -0.51 -11.39
N ARG A 74 30.23 -1.23 -11.55
CA ARG A 74 29.16 -0.91 -12.53
C ARG A 74 28.42 0.35 -12.17
N GLY A 75 28.33 0.67 -10.86
CA GLY A 75 27.72 1.88 -10.33
C GLY A 75 28.62 3.11 -10.32
N GLU A 76 29.95 2.97 -10.52
CA GLU A 76 30.92 4.06 -10.37
C GLU A 76 30.54 5.33 -11.17
N LYS A 77 30.03 5.18 -12.39
CA LYS A 77 29.58 6.31 -13.23
C LYS A 77 28.33 7.05 -12.72
N TYR A 78 27.65 6.50 -11.70
CA TYR A 78 26.47 7.10 -11.09
C TYR A 78 26.72 7.55 -9.64
N LYS A 79 27.96 7.49 -9.19
CA LYS A 79 28.35 7.73 -7.81
C LYS A 79 28.00 9.13 -7.30
N GLU A 80 28.04 10.14 -8.16
CA GLU A 80 27.61 11.50 -7.84
C GLU A 80 26.14 11.57 -7.39
N PHE A 81 25.29 10.64 -7.85
CA PHE A 81 23.87 10.54 -7.49
C PHE A 81 23.65 9.58 -6.33
N SER A 82 24.39 8.46 -6.27
CA SER A 82 24.16 7.38 -5.29
C SER A 82 24.81 7.63 -3.93
N ASP A 83 25.94 8.35 -3.87
CA ASP A 83 26.70 8.55 -2.61
C ASP A 83 25.88 9.20 -1.50
N ARG A 84 25.03 10.15 -1.84
CA ARG A 84 24.13 10.78 -0.87
C ARG A 84 23.04 9.85 -0.41
N MET A 85 22.43 9.11 -1.34
CA MET A 85 21.36 8.16 -1.07
C MET A 85 21.86 6.99 -0.20
N ALA A 86 23.07 6.49 -0.48
CA ALA A 86 23.69 5.43 0.31
C ALA A 86 23.86 5.79 1.80
N ARG A 87 24.02 7.07 2.12
CA ARG A 87 24.19 7.55 3.50
C ARG A 87 22.88 7.90 4.20
N ALA A 88 21.85 8.23 3.43
CA ALA A 88 20.59 8.75 3.97
C ALA A 88 19.87 7.73 4.87
N TYR A 89 19.88 6.45 4.50
CA TYR A 89 19.13 5.38 5.18
C TYR A 89 20.02 4.27 5.73
N ASN A 90 21.31 4.56 5.94
CA ASN A 90 22.24 3.59 6.53
C ASN A 90 21.97 3.43 8.04
N GLN A 91 20.98 2.65 8.37
CA GLN A 91 20.61 2.35 9.75
C GLN A 91 21.61 1.38 10.38
N THR A 92 21.99 1.65 11.62
CA THR A 92 23.00 0.87 12.36
C THR A 92 22.47 0.23 13.64
N SER A 93 21.21 0.53 13.98
CA SER A 93 20.58 0.05 15.22
C SER A 93 19.15 -0.40 14.95
N HIS A 94 18.83 -1.59 15.40
CA HIS A 94 17.48 -2.14 15.33
C HIS A 94 16.49 -1.27 16.15
N PHE A 95 15.36 -0.90 15.57
CA PHE A 95 14.43 0.08 16.13
C PHE A 95 13.86 -0.31 17.51
N LYS A 96 13.54 -1.60 17.74
CA LYS A 96 13.05 -2.11 19.03
C LYS A 96 14.19 -2.46 20.00
N THR A 97 15.10 -3.31 19.58
CA THR A 97 16.09 -3.91 20.49
C THR A 97 17.30 -3.05 20.75
N ARG A 98 17.51 -1.98 19.95
CA ARG A 98 18.69 -1.11 19.95
C ARG A 98 20.02 -1.86 19.71
N LYS A 99 19.98 -3.13 19.38
CA LYS A 99 21.16 -3.89 19.00
C LYS A 99 21.69 -3.43 17.63
N LYS A 100 22.97 -3.62 17.40
CA LYS A 100 23.60 -3.33 16.11
C LYS A 100 22.90 -4.12 15.00
N THR A 101 22.63 -3.46 13.89
CA THR A 101 22.09 -4.06 12.66
C THR A 101 22.59 -3.28 11.43
N SER A 102 22.15 -3.69 10.27
CA SER A 102 22.29 -2.98 9.00
C SER A 102 21.10 -3.32 8.10
N PRO A 103 20.81 -2.53 7.05
CA PRO A 103 19.76 -2.85 6.08
C PRO A 103 19.87 -4.28 5.53
N ARG A 104 21.10 -4.69 5.18
CA ARG A 104 21.36 -6.04 4.69
C ARG A 104 21.03 -7.13 5.72
N GLU A 105 21.51 -6.96 6.95
CA GLU A 105 21.25 -7.91 8.03
C GLU A 105 19.78 -7.98 8.41
N SER A 106 19.10 -6.84 8.41
CA SER A 106 17.66 -6.75 8.66
C SER A 106 16.87 -7.51 7.60
N PHE A 107 17.19 -7.32 6.33
CA PHE A 107 16.54 -8.02 5.22
C PHE A 107 16.73 -9.54 5.33
N GLU A 108 17.99 -10.02 5.55
CA GLU A 108 18.27 -11.44 5.69
C GLU A 108 17.51 -12.06 6.87
N LYS A 109 17.46 -11.37 8.01
CA LYS A 109 16.70 -11.83 9.19
C LYS A 109 15.21 -11.92 8.93
N THR A 110 14.65 -10.94 8.21
CA THR A 110 13.21 -10.96 7.87
C THR A 110 12.90 -12.09 6.89
N LEU A 111 13.77 -12.38 5.93
CA LEU A 111 13.59 -13.55 5.05
C LEU A 111 13.66 -14.88 5.84
N MET A 112 14.59 -15.00 6.81
CA MET A 112 14.64 -16.18 7.67
C MET A 112 13.40 -16.32 8.53
N HIS A 113 12.90 -15.22 9.10
CA HIS A 113 11.61 -15.20 9.79
C HIS A 113 10.46 -15.69 8.90
N ALA A 114 10.40 -15.24 7.65
CA ALA A 114 9.37 -15.71 6.70
C ALA A 114 9.42 -17.24 6.50
N LYS A 115 10.62 -17.82 6.49
CA LYS A 115 10.81 -19.26 6.39
C LYS A 115 10.41 -20.00 7.66
N GLU A 116 10.80 -19.49 8.83
CA GLU A 116 10.47 -20.06 10.14
C GLU A 116 8.96 -20.04 10.40
N GLU A 117 8.26 -19.00 9.96
CA GLU A 117 6.81 -18.85 10.07
C GLU A 117 6.04 -19.57 8.96
N GLU A 118 6.72 -20.24 8.02
CA GLU A 118 6.12 -20.93 6.88
C GLU A 118 5.20 -19.99 6.06
N ALA A 119 5.71 -18.80 5.73
CA ALA A 119 4.95 -17.81 4.97
C ALA A 119 4.58 -18.33 3.57
N ASP A 120 3.35 -18.08 3.15
CA ASP A 120 2.85 -18.43 1.81
C ASP A 120 3.35 -17.45 0.74
N LEU A 121 3.72 -16.23 1.14
CA LEU A 121 4.15 -15.17 0.25
C LEU A 121 5.05 -14.17 0.98
N ILE A 122 6.09 -13.70 0.31
CA ILE A 122 6.87 -12.52 0.71
C ILE A 122 6.41 -11.35 -0.16
N ALA A 123 5.94 -10.26 0.45
CA ALA A 123 5.55 -9.03 -0.24
C ALA A 123 6.63 -7.97 -0.07
N LEU A 124 7.40 -7.70 -1.13
CA LEU A 124 8.39 -6.62 -1.20
C LEU A 124 7.67 -5.36 -1.69
N VAL A 125 7.39 -4.43 -0.77
CA VAL A 125 6.48 -3.31 -1.03
C VAL A 125 7.26 -1.99 -1.07
N GLY A 126 8.26 -1.97 -1.94
CA GLY A 126 8.98 -0.76 -2.35
C GLY A 126 10.08 -0.29 -1.42
N ASP A 127 10.94 0.55 -1.98
CA ASP A 127 12.15 1.09 -1.36
C ASP A 127 13.05 0.00 -0.76
N ILE A 128 13.13 -1.14 -1.49
CA ILE A 128 14.05 -2.22 -1.17
C ILE A 128 15.50 -1.74 -1.42
N PHE A 129 15.67 -0.85 -2.39
CA PHE A 129 16.96 -0.25 -2.74
C PHE A 129 16.95 1.26 -2.49
N SER A 130 18.07 1.80 -2.01
CA SER A 130 18.28 3.25 -1.94
C SER A 130 18.41 3.89 -3.32
N PHE A 131 18.87 3.14 -4.28
CA PHE A 131 19.01 3.47 -5.71
C PHE A 131 19.16 2.16 -6.52
N PRO A 132 18.89 2.15 -7.83
CA PRO A 132 18.86 0.91 -8.62
C PRO A 132 20.26 0.31 -8.87
N SER A 133 20.93 -0.18 -7.82
CA SER A 133 22.24 -0.85 -7.90
C SER A 133 22.08 -2.26 -8.47
N GLU A 134 22.90 -2.61 -9.47
CA GLU A 134 22.93 -3.96 -10.04
C GLU A 134 23.34 -5.00 -8.98
N LEU A 135 24.38 -4.69 -8.19
CA LEU A 135 24.85 -5.59 -7.13
C LEU A 135 23.76 -5.88 -6.09
N ALA A 136 23.06 -4.84 -5.64
CA ALA A 136 22.02 -5.02 -4.63
C ALA A 136 20.82 -5.81 -5.19
N ILE A 137 20.42 -5.55 -6.43
CA ILE A 137 19.33 -6.28 -7.10
C ILE A 137 19.68 -7.75 -7.29
N GLU A 138 20.88 -8.05 -7.81
CA GLU A 138 21.37 -9.43 -7.97
C GLU A 138 21.42 -10.17 -6.64
N TRP A 139 21.85 -9.48 -5.59
CA TRP A 139 21.90 -10.06 -4.24
C TRP A 139 20.50 -10.38 -3.71
N VAL A 140 19.53 -9.47 -3.84
CA VAL A 140 18.14 -9.71 -3.42
C VAL A 140 17.52 -10.87 -4.19
N VAL A 141 17.67 -10.90 -5.51
CA VAL A 141 17.18 -12.01 -6.36
C VAL A 141 17.78 -13.35 -5.93
N SER A 142 19.09 -13.37 -5.60
CA SER A 142 19.77 -14.56 -5.08
C SER A 142 19.18 -15.01 -3.74
N LYS A 143 18.91 -14.07 -2.81
CA LYS A 143 18.33 -14.38 -1.50
C LYS A 143 16.89 -14.88 -1.59
N LEU A 144 16.08 -14.29 -2.45
CA LEU A 144 14.71 -14.76 -2.71
C LEU A 144 14.70 -16.18 -3.31
N LYS A 145 15.63 -16.47 -4.20
CA LYS A 145 15.80 -17.82 -4.76
C LYS A 145 16.28 -18.84 -3.69
N GLU A 146 17.17 -18.44 -2.79
CA GLU A 146 17.67 -19.28 -1.70
C GLU A 146 16.58 -19.61 -0.69
N ILE A 147 15.71 -18.67 -0.37
CA ILE A 147 14.61 -18.87 0.59
C ILE A 147 13.50 -19.76 0.04
N ASP A 148 13.28 -19.73 -1.28
CA ASP A 148 12.32 -20.55 -2.03
C ASP A 148 10.85 -20.38 -1.58
N ILE A 149 10.49 -19.15 -1.22
CA ILE A 149 9.10 -18.75 -0.94
C ILE A 149 8.61 -17.86 -2.11
N PRO A 150 7.39 -18.04 -2.62
CA PRO A 150 6.82 -17.12 -3.60
C PRO A 150 6.92 -15.67 -3.13
N TYR A 151 7.20 -14.75 -4.05
CA TYR A 151 7.24 -13.34 -3.71
C TYR A 151 6.51 -12.47 -4.72
N VAL A 152 6.10 -11.30 -4.27
CA VAL A 152 5.60 -10.20 -5.08
C VAL A 152 6.48 -8.98 -4.84
N TYR A 153 6.72 -8.19 -5.89
CA TYR A 153 7.47 -6.96 -5.81
C TYR A 153 6.68 -5.81 -6.43
N VAL A 154 6.65 -4.68 -5.74
CA VAL A 154 6.19 -3.39 -6.25
C VAL A 154 7.26 -2.34 -5.96
N SER A 155 7.57 -1.46 -6.91
CA SER A 155 8.58 -0.42 -6.71
C SER A 155 8.15 0.63 -5.68
N GLY A 156 9.12 1.08 -4.90
CA GLY A 156 9.08 2.37 -4.22
C GLY A 156 9.75 3.48 -5.02
N ASN A 157 9.71 4.69 -4.50
CA ASN A 157 10.26 5.86 -5.20
C ASN A 157 11.80 5.88 -5.24
N HIS A 158 12.49 5.18 -4.36
CA HIS A 158 13.94 5.03 -4.38
C HIS A 158 14.42 3.92 -5.30
N ASP A 159 13.67 2.85 -5.51
CA ASP A 159 14.10 1.67 -6.24
C ASP A 159 14.59 1.96 -7.67
N TRP A 160 14.01 2.96 -8.33
CA TRP A 160 14.36 3.39 -9.68
C TRP A 160 14.96 4.80 -9.74
N HIS A 161 15.26 5.40 -8.61
CA HIS A 161 15.62 6.80 -8.53
C HIS A 161 17.11 7.00 -8.22
N TYR A 162 17.80 7.78 -9.05
CA TYR A 162 19.07 8.39 -8.72
C TYR A 162 18.84 9.88 -8.44
N GLU A 163 19.03 10.30 -7.20
CA GLU A 163 18.73 11.64 -6.77
C GLU A 163 19.60 12.68 -7.48
N GLY A 164 18.98 13.68 -8.11
CA GLY A 164 19.70 14.69 -8.89
C GLY A 164 19.86 14.35 -10.37
N MET A 165 19.67 13.10 -10.80
CA MET A 165 19.75 12.72 -12.21
C MET A 165 18.67 13.43 -13.02
N GLU A 166 19.03 14.00 -14.18
CA GLU A 166 18.09 14.69 -15.06
C GLU A 166 17.08 13.75 -15.71
N GLY A 167 15.87 14.26 -15.96
CA GLY A 167 14.77 13.54 -16.60
C GLY A 167 13.43 13.69 -15.87
N SER A 168 12.33 13.37 -16.55
CA SER A 168 11.03 13.25 -15.90
C SER A 168 10.96 11.97 -15.05
N MET A 169 10.08 11.94 -14.07
CA MET A 169 9.86 10.72 -13.25
C MET A 169 9.52 9.51 -14.11
N ASP A 170 8.60 9.66 -15.06
CA ASP A 170 8.18 8.57 -15.92
C ASP A 170 9.33 8.06 -16.78
N SER A 171 10.16 8.95 -17.33
CA SER A 171 11.32 8.55 -18.13
C SER A 171 12.41 7.86 -17.28
N LEU A 172 12.68 8.35 -16.09
CA LEU A 172 13.64 7.76 -15.16
C LEU A 172 13.16 6.40 -14.64
N ARG A 173 11.91 6.32 -14.18
CA ARG A 173 11.30 5.06 -13.76
C ARG A 173 11.35 4.01 -14.86
N LYS A 174 10.86 4.32 -16.07
CA LYS A 174 10.91 3.43 -17.23
C LYS A 174 12.35 2.99 -17.56
N THR A 175 13.30 3.93 -17.51
CA THR A 175 14.71 3.65 -17.80
C THR A 175 15.29 2.65 -16.82
N TRP A 176 15.12 2.85 -15.52
CA TRP A 176 15.78 2.05 -14.51
C TRP A 176 15.07 0.72 -14.25
N ILE A 177 13.74 0.68 -14.38
CA ILE A 177 13.01 -0.59 -14.40
C ILE A 177 13.56 -1.47 -15.53
N ASN A 178 13.58 -0.97 -16.77
CA ASN A 178 14.02 -1.75 -17.92
C ASN A 178 15.49 -2.14 -17.87
N LYS A 179 16.34 -1.28 -17.31
CA LYS A 179 17.79 -1.56 -17.25
C LYS A 179 18.17 -2.53 -16.13
N ARG A 180 17.45 -2.55 -14.99
CA ARG A 180 17.92 -3.23 -13.79
C ARG A 180 16.87 -4.00 -13.01
N LEU A 181 15.66 -3.46 -12.84
CA LEU A 181 14.66 -4.01 -11.91
C LEU A 181 13.82 -5.17 -12.49
N LEU A 182 13.80 -5.36 -13.81
CA LEU A 182 12.97 -6.41 -14.45
C LEU A 182 13.09 -7.80 -13.81
N PRO A 183 14.28 -8.27 -13.35
CA PRO A 183 14.39 -9.58 -12.72
C PRO A 183 13.47 -9.77 -11.49
N LEU A 184 13.14 -8.68 -10.77
CA LEU A 184 12.26 -8.73 -9.58
C LEU A 184 10.79 -8.92 -9.93
N TYR A 185 10.36 -8.49 -11.12
CA TYR A 185 8.96 -8.56 -11.54
C TYR A 185 8.54 -9.92 -12.09
N GLN A 186 9.48 -10.87 -12.27
CA GLN A 186 9.18 -12.26 -12.69
C GLN A 186 8.33 -12.31 -13.98
N ASN A 187 8.64 -11.46 -14.96
CA ASN A 187 7.93 -11.26 -16.23
C ASN A 187 6.51 -10.67 -16.12
N ASN A 188 6.10 -10.19 -14.95
CA ASN A 188 4.85 -9.44 -14.80
C ASN A 188 5.04 -7.97 -15.22
N ASP A 189 3.93 -7.28 -15.45
CA ASP A 189 3.95 -5.83 -15.71
C ASP A 189 4.45 -5.09 -14.45
N PRO A 190 5.52 -4.27 -14.57
CA PRO A 190 6.05 -3.51 -13.46
C PRO A 190 5.09 -2.50 -12.83
N LEU A 191 4.09 -2.04 -13.57
CA LEU A 191 3.15 -1.04 -13.06
C LEU A 191 1.95 -1.66 -12.34
N MET A 192 1.59 -2.91 -12.70
CA MET A 192 0.42 -3.57 -12.12
C MET A 192 0.44 -5.07 -12.38
N ALA A 193 0.26 -5.84 -11.32
CA ALA A 193 0.19 -7.30 -11.42
C ALA A 193 -0.75 -7.88 -10.36
N ALA A 194 -1.28 -9.08 -10.63
CA ALA A 194 -2.14 -9.82 -9.73
C ALA A 194 -1.56 -11.21 -9.45
N TYR A 195 -1.58 -11.61 -8.18
CA TYR A 195 -1.06 -12.88 -7.70
C TYR A 195 -2.11 -13.59 -6.86
N ASP A 196 -2.45 -14.81 -7.22
CA ASP A 196 -3.47 -15.61 -6.52
C ASP A 196 -2.82 -16.59 -5.53
N ILE A 197 -3.08 -16.40 -4.24
CA ILE A 197 -2.56 -17.25 -3.15
C ILE A 197 -3.74 -17.78 -2.33
N LYS A 198 -3.99 -19.08 -2.40
CA LYS A 198 -5.03 -19.77 -1.61
C LYS A 198 -6.40 -19.05 -1.63
N GLY A 199 -6.79 -18.51 -2.80
CA GLY A 199 -8.08 -17.84 -3.01
C GLY A 199 -8.14 -16.35 -2.64
N ILE A 200 -7.03 -15.75 -2.23
CA ILE A 200 -6.88 -14.30 -2.07
C ILE A 200 -6.04 -13.77 -3.23
N ARG A 201 -6.46 -12.66 -3.84
CA ARG A 201 -5.75 -11.98 -4.91
C ARG A 201 -5.00 -10.77 -4.39
N PHE A 202 -3.68 -10.82 -4.49
CA PHE A 202 -2.77 -9.74 -4.14
C PHE A 202 -2.51 -8.88 -5.37
N LEU A 203 -2.82 -7.59 -5.28
CA LEU A 203 -2.62 -6.62 -6.35
C LEU A 203 -1.39 -5.77 -6.03
N ALA A 204 -0.33 -5.90 -6.80
CA ALA A 204 0.82 -5.01 -6.78
C ALA A 204 0.57 -3.87 -7.77
N ILE A 205 0.46 -2.64 -7.30
CA ILE A 205 0.24 -1.45 -8.14
C ILE A 205 1.30 -0.40 -7.80
N ASP A 206 2.11 -0.05 -8.79
CA ASP A 206 3.17 0.95 -8.64
C ASP A 206 2.60 2.36 -8.56
N ASN A 207 2.65 2.94 -7.35
CA ASN A 207 2.34 4.35 -7.11
C ASN A 207 3.58 5.18 -6.72
N SER A 208 4.76 4.67 -7.02
CA SER A 208 6.04 5.25 -6.62
C SER A 208 6.32 6.67 -7.18
N THR A 209 5.53 7.11 -8.14
CA THR A 209 5.52 8.49 -8.63
C THR A 209 4.50 9.40 -7.93
N TYR A 210 3.84 8.93 -6.87
CA TYR A 210 2.69 9.58 -6.23
C TYR A 210 1.45 9.69 -7.14
N GLU A 211 1.51 9.11 -8.33
CA GLU A 211 0.43 9.16 -9.32
C GLU A 211 0.04 7.77 -9.79
N ILE A 212 -1.21 7.65 -10.15
CA ILE A 212 -1.79 6.49 -10.81
C ILE A 212 -2.17 6.89 -12.24
N ASN A 213 -1.82 6.05 -13.21
CA ASN A 213 -2.24 6.24 -14.60
C ASN A 213 -3.60 5.57 -14.89
N LYS A 214 -4.12 5.78 -16.11
CA LYS A 214 -5.42 5.25 -16.50
C LYS A 214 -5.46 3.73 -16.56
N ASP A 215 -4.40 3.10 -17.05
CA ASP A 215 -4.33 1.64 -17.20
C ASP A 215 -4.33 0.96 -15.82
N GLN A 216 -3.63 1.52 -14.84
CA GLN A 216 -3.64 1.06 -13.45
C GLN A 216 -5.02 1.21 -12.79
N LEU A 217 -5.72 2.33 -13.06
CA LEU A 217 -7.09 2.55 -12.57
C LEU A 217 -8.06 1.53 -13.19
N GLU A 218 -7.96 1.28 -14.49
CA GLU A 218 -8.75 0.29 -15.21
C GLU A 218 -8.45 -1.12 -14.69
N PHE A 219 -7.17 -1.47 -14.58
CA PHE A 219 -6.75 -2.74 -14.00
C PHE A 219 -7.38 -2.97 -12.62
N PHE A 220 -7.23 -2.04 -11.69
CA PHE A 220 -7.82 -2.16 -10.36
C PHE A 220 -9.35 -2.32 -10.43
N SER A 221 -10.02 -1.54 -11.27
CA SER A 221 -11.47 -1.62 -11.44
C SER A 221 -11.91 -3.00 -11.92
N ASN A 222 -11.20 -3.56 -12.90
CA ASN A 222 -11.46 -4.90 -13.42
C ASN A 222 -11.23 -5.98 -12.35
N GLN A 223 -10.22 -5.80 -11.47
CA GLN A 223 -10.02 -6.73 -10.36
C GLN A 223 -11.14 -6.67 -9.32
N VAL A 224 -11.65 -5.48 -9.03
CA VAL A 224 -12.83 -5.33 -8.13
C VAL A 224 -14.05 -6.06 -8.69
N GLU A 225 -14.28 -6.00 -10.01
CA GLU A 225 -15.40 -6.65 -10.68
C GLU A 225 -15.34 -8.18 -10.63
N THR A 226 -14.17 -8.77 -10.40
CA THR A 226 -14.04 -10.24 -10.25
C THR A 226 -14.78 -10.78 -9.03
N GLY A 227 -15.01 -9.95 -8.01
CA GLY A 227 -15.59 -10.35 -6.73
C GLY A 227 -14.67 -11.20 -5.85
N LEU A 228 -13.43 -11.48 -6.26
CA LEU A 228 -12.44 -12.20 -5.45
C LEU A 228 -12.00 -11.35 -4.26
N PRO A 229 -11.61 -11.96 -3.13
CA PRO A 229 -10.98 -11.24 -2.03
C PRO A 229 -9.68 -10.58 -2.50
N LEU A 230 -9.58 -9.25 -2.36
CA LEU A 230 -8.44 -8.46 -2.84
C LEU A 230 -7.60 -7.95 -1.67
N VAL A 231 -6.30 -7.94 -1.86
CA VAL A 231 -5.32 -7.23 -1.01
C VAL A 231 -4.55 -6.28 -1.91
N LEU A 232 -4.47 -5.00 -1.53
CA LEU A 232 -3.71 -4.00 -2.29
C LEU A 232 -2.34 -3.79 -1.67
N LEU A 233 -1.30 -3.94 -2.49
CA LEU A 233 0.09 -3.66 -2.18
C LEU A 233 0.52 -2.43 -3.00
N VAL A 234 0.77 -1.33 -2.33
CA VAL A 234 1.29 -0.08 -2.90
C VAL A 234 2.35 0.47 -1.96
N HIS A 235 3.41 1.06 -2.49
CA HIS A 235 4.48 1.56 -1.63
C HIS A 235 4.04 2.80 -0.83
N ILE A 236 3.56 3.84 -1.52
CA ILE A 236 3.12 5.09 -0.89
C ILE A 236 1.70 4.90 -0.35
N PRO A 237 1.44 5.18 0.93
CA PRO A 237 0.10 5.03 1.50
C PRO A 237 -0.97 5.80 0.72
N MET A 238 -2.19 5.30 0.73
CA MET A 238 -3.35 6.07 0.29
C MET A 238 -3.70 7.09 1.38
N TYR A 239 -3.98 8.34 0.99
CA TYR A 239 -4.29 9.39 1.96
C TYR A 239 -5.48 9.01 2.86
N ALA A 240 -5.29 9.18 4.16
CA ALA A 240 -6.33 9.02 5.18
C ALA A 240 -6.66 10.39 5.81
N PRO A 241 -7.94 10.73 6.01
CA PRO A 241 -8.34 11.98 6.65
C PRO A 241 -7.66 12.20 8.00
N GLY A 242 -7.17 13.41 8.25
CA GLY A 242 -6.47 13.76 9.48
C GLY A 242 -4.95 13.52 9.45
N LYS A 243 -4.43 12.88 8.41
CA LYS A 243 -2.98 12.72 8.20
C LYS A 243 -2.36 13.98 7.60
N SER A 244 -1.02 14.08 7.68
CA SER A 244 -0.28 15.18 7.07
C SER A 244 -0.47 15.25 5.55
N ILE A 245 -0.18 16.41 4.96
CA ILE A 245 -0.32 16.61 3.51
C ILE A 245 0.54 15.62 2.72
N SER A 246 1.75 15.35 3.19
CA SER A 246 2.71 14.45 2.55
C SER A 246 2.53 12.96 2.91
N TYR A 247 1.50 12.62 3.69
CA TYR A 247 1.31 11.23 4.15
C TYR A 247 1.15 10.23 3.00
N GLY A 248 0.43 10.60 1.92
CA GLY A 248 0.20 9.64 0.87
C GLY A 248 -0.60 10.14 -0.33
N CYS A 249 -0.82 9.23 -1.28
CA CYS A 249 -1.53 9.50 -2.52
C CYS A 249 -3.00 9.85 -2.32
N GLY A 250 -3.49 10.82 -3.07
CA GLY A 250 -4.91 11.20 -3.08
C GLY A 250 -5.28 12.28 -2.07
N ASN A 251 -4.31 12.97 -1.44
CA ASN A 251 -4.60 14.13 -0.60
C ASN A 251 -4.98 15.32 -1.48
N PRO A 252 -6.18 15.90 -1.32
CA PRO A 252 -6.67 16.99 -2.17
C PRO A 252 -5.85 18.29 -2.01
N ASN A 253 -5.12 18.42 -0.92
CA ASN A 253 -4.33 19.62 -0.61
C ASN A 253 -2.83 19.46 -0.93
N TRP A 254 -2.40 18.28 -1.41
CA TRP A 254 -0.99 18.05 -1.71
C TRP A 254 -0.56 18.76 -2.99
N SER A 255 0.47 19.59 -2.90
CA SER A 255 1.08 20.30 -4.03
C SER A 255 2.42 20.90 -3.60
N ALA A 256 3.16 21.45 -4.56
CA ALA A 256 4.39 22.19 -4.29
C ALA A 256 4.20 23.40 -3.35
N LYS A 257 2.98 23.97 -3.29
CA LYS A 257 2.66 25.12 -2.44
C LYS A 257 2.37 24.75 -0.98
N THR A 258 1.94 23.53 -0.74
CA THR A 258 1.39 23.10 0.55
C THR A 258 2.27 22.11 1.29
N ASP A 259 3.11 21.36 0.59
CA ASP A 259 4.02 20.39 1.18
C ASP A 259 5.40 21.01 1.41
N ARG A 260 5.78 21.17 2.66
CA ARG A 260 7.10 21.71 3.05
C ARG A 260 8.28 20.85 2.60
N ASN A 261 8.06 19.54 2.46
CA ASN A 261 9.08 18.59 2.05
C ASN A 261 9.11 18.35 0.53
N TYR A 262 8.24 19.03 -0.21
CA TYR A 262 8.10 18.84 -1.66
C TYR A 262 9.43 18.95 -2.41
N ASN A 263 10.24 19.97 -2.09
CA ASN A 263 11.53 20.20 -2.75
C ASN A 263 12.65 19.24 -2.29
N LEU A 264 12.49 18.54 -1.16
CA LEU A 264 13.50 17.61 -0.65
C LEU A 264 13.43 16.27 -1.38
N GLU A 265 12.28 15.61 -1.34
CA GLU A 265 12.09 14.29 -1.94
C GLU A 265 11.49 14.38 -3.34
N ARG A 266 10.62 15.34 -3.55
CA ARG A 266 9.77 15.43 -4.73
C ARG A 266 10.24 16.41 -5.76
N ARG A 267 11.19 17.24 -5.56
CA ARG A 267 11.86 18.11 -6.54
C ARG A 267 10.99 18.60 -7.74
N PRO A 268 11.47 19.38 -8.68
CA PRO A 268 10.67 19.87 -9.83
C PRO A 268 10.11 18.79 -10.77
N ARG A 269 10.46 17.54 -10.54
CA ARG A 269 9.98 16.38 -11.31
C ARG A 269 8.56 15.95 -10.98
N TRP A 270 8.09 16.27 -9.78
CA TRP A 270 6.74 15.97 -9.32
C TRP A 270 5.77 17.00 -9.86
N PRO A 271 4.49 16.62 -10.09
CA PRO A 271 3.47 17.58 -10.53
C PRO A 271 3.29 18.71 -9.52
N ASN A 272 3.60 19.94 -9.92
CA ASN A 272 3.48 21.11 -9.02
C ASN A 272 2.04 21.39 -8.57
N GLU A 273 1.08 21.04 -9.41
CA GLU A 273 -0.35 21.29 -9.20
C GLU A 273 -1.01 20.29 -8.25
N GLY A 274 -0.28 19.25 -7.82
CA GLY A 274 -0.82 18.16 -7.02
C GLY A 274 -1.26 16.97 -7.86
N HIS A 275 -2.09 16.11 -7.27
CA HIS A 275 -2.51 14.85 -7.90
C HIS A 275 -3.43 15.04 -9.11
N THR A 276 -3.30 14.10 -10.06
CA THR A 276 -4.21 14.01 -11.22
C THR A 276 -5.61 13.55 -10.80
N LYS A 277 -6.60 13.82 -11.66
CA LYS A 277 -7.97 13.31 -11.48
C LYS A 277 -8.01 11.79 -11.40
N THR A 278 -7.15 11.11 -12.16
CA THR A 278 -7.04 9.65 -12.17
C THR A 278 -6.60 9.12 -10.81
N THR A 279 -5.63 9.76 -10.17
CA THR A 279 -5.17 9.39 -8.82
C THR A 279 -6.28 9.59 -7.78
N PHE A 280 -7.04 10.67 -7.85
CA PHE A 280 -8.20 10.86 -6.96
C PHE A 280 -9.30 9.81 -7.19
N GLU A 281 -9.55 9.45 -8.44
CA GLU A 281 -10.53 8.41 -8.76
C GLU A 281 -10.09 7.04 -8.27
N PHE A 282 -8.82 6.70 -8.42
CA PHE A 282 -8.24 5.48 -7.86
C PHE A 282 -8.37 5.44 -6.34
N HIS A 283 -7.97 6.51 -5.64
CA HIS A 283 -8.13 6.63 -4.20
C HIS A 283 -9.59 6.37 -3.76
N LYS A 284 -10.55 7.01 -4.45
CA LYS A 284 -11.97 6.80 -4.18
C LYS A 284 -12.38 5.34 -4.36
N LYS A 285 -12.00 4.73 -5.51
CA LYS A 285 -12.34 3.33 -5.84
C LYS A 285 -11.74 2.33 -4.85
N VAL A 286 -10.51 2.56 -4.38
CA VAL A 286 -9.85 1.72 -3.38
C VAL A 286 -10.69 1.64 -2.11
N PHE A 287 -11.08 2.77 -1.54
CA PHE A 287 -11.85 2.78 -0.29
C PHE A 287 -13.35 2.45 -0.48
N GLU A 288 -13.83 2.36 -1.71
CA GLU A 288 -15.20 1.94 -2.04
C GLU A 288 -15.28 0.49 -2.55
N ALA A 289 -14.15 -0.18 -2.75
CA ALA A 289 -14.12 -1.57 -3.25
C ALA A 289 -14.76 -2.53 -2.24
N PRO A 290 -15.85 -3.23 -2.60
CA PRO A 290 -16.60 -4.06 -1.64
C PRO A 290 -15.82 -5.32 -1.21
N ASN A 291 -14.90 -5.80 -2.04
CA ASN A 291 -14.13 -7.02 -1.86
C ASN A 291 -12.67 -6.79 -1.47
N LEU A 292 -12.29 -5.56 -1.08
CA LEU A 292 -10.95 -5.24 -0.58
C LEU A 292 -10.84 -5.63 0.91
N LEU A 293 -9.89 -6.50 1.23
CA LEU A 293 -9.59 -6.96 2.59
C LEU A 293 -8.68 -6.00 3.34
N GLY A 294 -7.72 -5.38 2.64
CA GLY A 294 -6.78 -4.45 3.25
C GLY A 294 -5.77 -3.87 2.27
N ILE A 295 -5.05 -2.85 2.74
CA ILE A 295 -4.02 -2.13 2.01
C ILE A 295 -2.74 -2.18 2.85
N PHE A 296 -1.63 -2.60 2.26
CA PHE A 296 -0.34 -2.69 2.95
C PHE A 296 0.72 -1.87 2.22
N THR A 297 1.45 -1.06 2.98
CA THR A 297 2.30 0.01 2.43
C THR A 297 3.57 0.20 3.26
N GLY A 298 4.51 1.02 2.75
CA GLY A 298 5.72 1.48 3.43
C GLY A 298 5.86 3.00 3.40
N HIS A 299 7.02 3.50 2.91
CA HIS A 299 7.32 4.88 2.55
C HIS A 299 7.51 5.87 3.71
N ILE A 300 6.70 5.83 4.73
CA ILE A 300 6.77 6.82 5.83
C ILE A 300 7.66 6.36 7.00
N HIS A 301 8.30 5.21 6.88
CA HIS A 301 9.25 4.64 7.84
C HIS A 301 8.72 4.62 9.28
N ARG A 302 7.43 4.49 9.42
CA ARG A 302 6.76 4.50 10.71
C ARG A 302 5.46 3.71 10.65
N ASN A 303 5.35 2.74 11.54
CA ASN A 303 4.13 1.96 11.67
C ASN A 303 2.91 2.85 11.91
N SER A 304 1.86 2.61 11.15
CA SER A 304 0.55 3.21 11.40
C SER A 304 -0.56 2.32 10.85
N ILE A 305 -1.73 2.45 11.45
CA ILE A 305 -2.96 1.84 10.97
C ILE A 305 -4.04 2.92 10.82
N ASP A 306 -4.73 2.88 9.71
CA ASP A 306 -5.86 3.74 9.40
C ASP A 306 -7.05 2.88 8.93
N ILE A 307 -8.25 3.19 9.39
CA ILE A 307 -9.48 2.57 8.91
C ILE A 307 -10.28 3.63 8.16
N VAL A 308 -10.33 3.53 6.85
CA VAL A 308 -11.05 4.47 5.99
C VAL A 308 -12.22 3.75 5.32
N LYS A 309 -13.45 4.19 5.55
CA LYS A 309 -14.67 3.53 5.05
C LYS A 309 -14.70 2.02 5.34
N GLY A 310 -14.21 1.60 6.51
CA GLY A 310 -14.13 0.19 6.92
C GLY A 310 -13.00 -0.60 6.27
N LYS A 311 -12.11 0.03 5.49
CA LYS A 311 -10.95 -0.63 4.87
C LYS A 311 -9.70 -0.33 5.69
N PRO A 312 -9.01 -1.39 6.22
CA PRO A 312 -7.76 -1.20 6.94
C PRO A 312 -6.62 -0.88 5.96
N GLN A 313 -5.84 0.12 6.30
CA GLN A 313 -4.55 0.40 5.69
C GLN A 313 -3.48 0.30 6.77
N VAL A 314 -2.47 -0.51 6.53
CA VAL A 314 -1.37 -0.71 7.47
C VAL A 314 -0.06 -0.31 6.80
N VAL A 315 0.70 0.53 7.46
CA VAL A 315 2.04 0.94 7.07
C VAL A 315 3.04 0.23 7.97
N SER A 316 4.09 -0.35 7.41
CA SER A 316 5.17 -0.95 8.21
C SER A 316 6.16 0.08 8.73
N ASP A 317 6.89 -0.26 9.79
CA ASP A 317 8.18 0.35 10.08
C ASP A 317 9.20 -0.04 9.00
N ASP A 318 10.26 0.76 8.84
CA ASP A 318 11.29 0.52 7.83
C ASP A 318 12.13 -0.74 8.11
N ASN A 319 12.29 -1.56 7.08
CA ASN A 319 13.10 -2.78 7.19
C ASN A 319 14.60 -2.48 7.31
N SER A 320 15.06 -1.28 6.95
CA SER A 320 16.45 -0.87 7.11
C SER A 320 16.95 -1.01 8.56
N CYS A 321 16.06 -0.87 9.53
CA CYS A 321 16.34 -1.05 10.96
C CYS A 321 15.56 -2.21 11.61
N GLY A 322 15.03 -3.15 10.81
CA GLY A 322 14.40 -4.40 11.28
C GLY A 322 12.87 -4.38 11.35
N GLY A 323 12.21 -3.38 10.75
CA GLY A 323 10.76 -3.34 10.62
C GLY A 323 10.24 -4.32 9.55
N PHE A 324 9.06 -4.87 9.76
CA PHE A 324 8.30 -5.68 8.81
C PHE A 324 6.88 -5.86 9.34
N LEU A 325 5.97 -6.46 8.54
CA LEU A 325 4.68 -6.94 9.06
C LEU A 325 4.57 -8.45 8.84
N ASP A 326 4.07 -9.13 9.85
CA ASP A 326 3.67 -10.54 9.82
C ASP A 326 2.13 -10.56 9.72
N ILE A 327 1.62 -10.87 8.53
CA ILE A 327 0.21 -10.69 8.21
C ILE A 327 -0.46 -12.04 8.02
N SER A 328 -1.53 -12.28 8.78
CA SER A 328 -2.37 -13.47 8.66
C SER A 328 -3.76 -13.10 8.15
N PHE A 329 -4.20 -13.74 7.08
CA PHE A 329 -5.57 -13.70 6.59
C PHE A 329 -6.30 -14.95 7.07
N LEU A 330 -7.39 -14.78 7.81
CA LEU A 330 -8.04 -15.85 8.54
C LEU A 330 -9.56 -15.90 8.23
N PRO A 331 -10.16 -17.08 8.15
CA PRO A 331 -11.60 -17.20 8.09
C PRO A 331 -12.27 -16.57 9.31
N ASN A 332 -13.43 -15.95 9.11
CA ASN A 332 -14.24 -15.49 10.23
C ASN A 332 -15.06 -16.68 10.76
N GLU A 333 -14.74 -17.20 11.95
CA GLU A 333 -15.38 -18.37 12.54
C GLU A 333 -16.82 -18.12 13.05
N ILE A 334 -17.24 -16.86 13.16
CA ILE A 334 -18.53 -16.49 13.77
C ILE A 334 -19.72 -17.09 13.00
N ASN A 335 -19.59 -17.33 11.69
CA ASN A 335 -20.67 -17.83 10.84
C ASN A 335 -20.71 -19.36 10.67
N GLN A 336 -19.84 -20.14 11.32
CA GLN A 336 -19.87 -21.61 11.18
C GLN A 336 -20.81 -22.33 12.17
N LYS A 337 -21.42 -21.61 13.13
CA LYS A 337 -22.32 -22.21 14.15
C LYS A 337 -23.81 -22.00 13.90
N GLU A 338 -24.21 -21.31 12.83
CA GLU A 338 -25.62 -21.02 12.51
C GLU A 338 -26.10 -21.62 11.17
N SER A 339 -25.38 -22.58 10.59
CA SER A 339 -25.81 -23.28 9.37
C SER A 339 -26.15 -24.74 9.64
#